data_7ad48ab595b041c5f571c836119d8397
#
_entry.id   7ad48ab595b041c5f571c836119d8397
#
_cell.length_a   1.000
_cell.length_b   1.000
_cell.length_c   1.000
_cell.angle_alpha   90.00
_cell.angle_beta   90.00
_cell.angle_gamma   90.00
#
_symmetry.space_group_name_H-M   'P 1'
#
loop_
_entity.id
_entity.type
_entity.pdbx_description
1 polymer ?
#
loop_
_entity_poly.entity_id
_entity_poly.type
_entity_poly.pdbx_seq_one_letter_code
_entity_poly.pdbx_strand_id
1 'polypeptide(L)'
;QVLIIYVVIKGIAMADVERGRELAATHCTRCHVVGDINPYGGIESTPSFIGMKRLADWERRYAEFYILPPHPALVRIEEVSAERDEERPAFVTEIVLTLDDVDAILAFVKTLPAQAP
;
A
#
# COMPACT_ATOMS: atom_id res chain seq x y z
N GLN A 1 -2.16 31.13 -16.41
CA GLN A 1 -1.56 30.79 -15.12
C GLN A 1 -2.35 29.72 -14.37
N VAL A 2 -3.67 29.83 -14.32
CA VAL A 2 -4.53 28.81 -13.72
C VAL A 2 -4.34 27.45 -14.41
N LEU A 3 -4.21 27.44 -15.74
CA LEU A 3 -4.00 26.25 -16.54
C LEU A 3 -2.66 25.55 -16.21
N ILE A 4 -1.60 26.33 -15.99
CA ILE A 4 -0.27 25.81 -15.63
C ILE A 4 -0.31 25.12 -14.27
N ILE A 5 -0.96 25.74 -13.27
CA ILE A 5 -1.13 25.19 -11.93
C ILE A 5 -1.88 23.85 -12.00
N TYR A 6 -2.95 23.76 -12.78
CA TYR A 6 -3.73 22.54 -12.96
C TYR A 6 -2.89 21.39 -13.52
N VAL A 7 -2.06 21.66 -14.53
CA VAL A 7 -1.19 20.64 -15.15
C VAL A 7 -0.16 20.13 -14.14
N VAL A 8 0.43 20.99 -13.32
CA VAL A 8 1.41 20.61 -12.28
C VAL A 8 0.77 19.71 -11.22
N ILE A 9 -0.42 20.06 -10.74
CA ILE A 9 -1.15 19.26 -9.75
C ILE A 9 -1.47 17.87 -10.31
N LYS A 10 -1.91 17.80 -11.57
CA LYS A 10 -2.24 16.54 -12.23
C LYS A 10 -1.00 15.66 -12.39
N GLY A 11 0.15 16.25 -12.73
CA GLY A 11 1.43 15.54 -12.84
C GLY A 11 1.89 14.97 -11.51
N ILE A 12 1.73 15.70 -10.40
CA ILE A 12 2.07 15.23 -9.05
C ILE A 12 1.18 14.05 -8.66
N ALA A 13 -0.13 14.11 -8.90
CA ALA A 13 -1.05 13.03 -8.59
C ALA A 13 -0.72 11.76 -9.36
N MET A 14 -0.36 11.86 -10.64
CA MET A 14 0.05 10.71 -11.46
C MET A 14 1.38 10.13 -10.99
N ALA A 15 2.32 10.97 -10.55
CA ALA A 15 3.60 10.51 -10.01
C ALA A 15 3.41 9.73 -8.71
N ASP A 16 2.48 10.15 -7.84
CA ASP A 16 2.14 9.42 -6.61
C ASP A 16 1.48 8.08 -6.90
N VAL A 17 0.57 8.01 -7.86
CA VAL A 17 -0.05 6.76 -8.29
C VAL A 17 1.01 5.79 -8.80
N GLU A 18 1.91 6.25 -9.66
CA GLU A 18 2.97 5.40 -10.21
C GLU A 18 3.92 4.91 -9.12
N ARG A 19 4.31 5.79 -8.20
CA ARG A 19 5.15 5.40 -7.07
C ARG A 19 4.44 4.38 -6.17
N GLY A 20 3.16 4.59 -5.91
CA GLY A 20 2.35 3.65 -5.13
C GLY A 20 2.25 2.28 -5.79
N ARG A 21 2.11 2.24 -7.11
CA ARG A 21 2.13 0.99 -7.87
C ARG A 21 3.47 0.26 -7.70
N GLU A 22 4.58 0.96 -7.81
CA GLU A 22 5.91 0.38 -7.66
C GLU A 22 6.14 -0.15 -6.24
N LEU A 23 5.74 0.61 -5.22
CA LEU A 23 5.84 0.20 -3.83
C LEU A 23 5.01 -1.07 -3.56
N ALA A 24 3.78 -1.10 -4.05
CA ALA A 24 2.91 -2.26 -3.90
C ALA A 24 3.48 -3.48 -4.64
N ALA A 25 4.00 -3.29 -5.85
CA ALA A 25 4.63 -4.36 -6.62
C ALA A 25 5.85 -4.94 -5.91
N THR A 26 6.63 -4.10 -5.25
CA THR A 26 7.85 -4.52 -4.56
C THR A 26 7.56 -5.20 -3.23
N HIS A 27 6.62 -4.68 -2.44
CA HIS A 27 6.45 -5.07 -1.05
C HIS A 27 5.21 -5.89 -0.76
N CYS A 28 4.10 -5.62 -1.45
CA CYS A 28 2.81 -6.21 -1.08
C CYS A 28 2.53 -7.54 -1.79
N THR A 29 3.17 -7.78 -2.93
CA THR A 29 2.97 -8.98 -3.74
C THR A 29 3.47 -10.27 -3.08
N ARG A 30 4.23 -10.15 -2.00
CA ARG A 30 4.65 -11.33 -1.22
C ARG A 30 3.45 -12.08 -0.65
N CYS A 31 2.39 -11.37 -0.30
CA CYS A 31 1.22 -11.95 0.36
C CYS A 31 -0.08 -11.66 -0.39
N HIS A 32 -0.18 -10.50 -1.04
CA HIS A 32 -1.40 -10.05 -1.70
C HIS A 32 -1.36 -10.20 -3.20
N VAL A 33 -2.51 -10.48 -3.79
CA VAL A 33 -2.72 -10.24 -5.21
C VAL A 33 -2.96 -8.73 -5.38
N VAL A 34 -2.10 -8.08 -6.15
CA VAL A 34 -2.14 -6.63 -6.36
C VAL A 34 -2.61 -6.35 -7.80
N GLY A 35 -3.93 -6.41 -8.01
CA GLY A 35 -4.53 -6.17 -9.32
C GLY A 35 -3.93 -7.06 -10.40
N ASP A 36 -3.53 -6.45 -11.50
CA ASP A 36 -2.95 -7.14 -12.66
C ASP A 36 -1.44 -7.38 -12.56
N ILE A 37 -0.80 -6.92 -11.47
CA ILE A 37 0.64 -7.09 -11.29
C ILE A 37 1.00 -8.56 -11.08
N ASN A 38 0.26 -9.25 -10.21
CA ASN A 38 0.51 -10.66 -9.89
C ASN A 38 -0.81 -11.45 -9.76
N PRO A 39 -1.62 -11.56 -10.83
CA PRO A 39 -2.98 -12.11 -10.73
C PRO A 39 -3.04 -13.57 -10.24
N TYR A 40 -1.95 -14.30 -10.37
CA TYR A 40 -1.86 -15.70 -9.94
C TYR A 40 -0.93 -15.89 -8.72
N GLY A 41 -0.50 -14.77 -8.12
CA GLY A 41 0.39 -14.79 -6.97
C GLY A 41 -0.35 -14.67 -5.65
N GLY A 42 0.38 -14.19 -4.65
CA GLY A 42 -0.15 -13.99 -3.32
C GLY A 42 -0.26 -15.27 -2.51
N ILE A 43 -0.83 -15.12 -1.32
CA ILE A 43 -1.12 -16.24 -0.41
C ILE A 43 -2.63 -16.36 -0.31
N GLU A 44 -3.15 -17.59 -0.44
CA GLU A 44 -4.59 -17.86 -0.52
C GLU A 44 -5.39 -17.26 0.64
N SER A 45 -4.83 -17.25 1.85
CA SER A 45 -5.49 -16.72 3.05
C SER A 45 -5.44 -15.19 3.16
N THR A 46 -4.73 -14.51 2.25
CA THR A 46 -4.54 -13.07 2.29
C THR A 46 -5.45 -12.40 1.25
N PRO A 47 -6.25 -11.39 1.65
CA PRO A 47 -7.18 -10.76 0.71
C PRO A 47 -6.44 -10.02 -0.41
N SER A 48 -7.01 -10.07 -1.61
CA SER A 48 -6.50 -9.30 -2.75
C SER A 48 -6.76 -7.81 -2.54
N PHE A 49 -5.96 -6.97 -3.19
CA PHE A 49 -6.15 -5.52 -3.14
C PHE A 49 -7.54 -5.10 -3.64
N ILE A 50 -7.99 -5.69 -4.73
CA ILE A 50 -9.31 -5.38 -5.29
C ILE A 50 -10.41 -5.92 -4.36
N GLY A 51 -10.24 -7.12 -3.82
CA GLY A 51 -11.19 -7.71 -2.88
C GLY A 51 -11.38 -6.89 -1.62
N MET A 52 -10.32 -6.26 -1.12
CA MET A 52 -10.39 -5.37 0.04
C MET A 52 -11.31 -4.17 -0.21
N LYS A 53 -11.42 -3.71 -1.44
CA LYS A 53 -12.26 -2.55 -1.78
C LYS A 53 -13.77 -2.84 -1.65
N ARG A 54 -14.16 -4.08 -1.40
CA ARG A 54 -15.56 -4.44 -1.08
C ARG A 54 -15.96 -4.02 0.34
N LEU A 55 -14.99 -3.80 1.23
CA LEU A 55 -15.25 -3.41 2.61
C LEU A 55 -15.63 -1.93 2.68
N ALA A 56 -16.58 -1.60 3.54
CA ALA A 56 -17.04 -0.21 3.68
C ALA A 56 -15.93 0.74 4.15
N ASP A 57 -14.99 0.22 4.95
CA ASP A 57 -13.88 0.98 5.52
C ASP A 57 -12.55 0.73 4.81
N TRP A 58 -12.57 0.36 3.54
CA TRP A 58 -11.37 -0.02 2.81
C TRP A 58 -10.31 1.10 2.76
N GLU A 59 -10.72 2.36 2.60
CA GLU A 59 -9.77 3.46 2.55
C GLU A 59 -8.99 3.58 3.86
N ARG A 60 -9.67 3.47 5.00
CA ARG A 60 -9.03 3.52 6.31
C ARG A 60 -8.07 2.35 6.48
N ARG A 61 -8.44 1.17 6.02
CA ARG A 61 -7.58 -0.02 6.12
C ARG A 61 -6.28 0.16 5.32
N TYR A 62 -6.34 0.77 4.16
CA TYR A 62 -5.14 1.09 3.38
C TYR A 62 -4.34 2.25 3.98
N ALA A 63 -5.00 3.22 4.60
CA ALA A 63 -4.32 4.34 5.24
C ALA A 63 -3.60 3.92 6.54
N GLU A 64 -4.06 2.87 7.19
CA GLU A 64 -3.59 2.45 8.52
C GLU A 64 -3.13 0.99 8.56
N PHE A 65 -2.85 0.37 7.43
CA PHE A 65 -2.55 -1.08 7.40
C PHE A 65 -1.38 -1.45 8.33
N TYR A 66 -0.44 -0.56 8.52
CA TYR A 66 0.77 -0.82 9.32
C TYR A 66 0.49 -1.04 10.81
N ILE A 67 -0.70 -0.66 11.31
CA ILE A 67 -1.12 -0.95 12.68
C ILE A 67 -2.08 -2.14 12.77
N LEU A 68 -2.51 -2.69 11.63
CA LEU A 68 -3.42 -3.82 11.56
C LEU A 68 -2.63 -5.13 11.42
N PRO A 69 -2.83 -6.11 12.32
CA PRO A 69 -2.11 -7.39 12.21
C PRO A 69 -2.34 -8.07 10.85
N PRO A 70 -1.35 -8.74 10.27
CA PRO A 70 -0.01 -9.02 10.83
C PRO A 70 1.05 -7.97 10.49
N HIS A 71 0.68 -6.85 9.87
CA HIS A 71 1.64 -5.86 9.34
C HIS A 71 2.62 -5.30 10.37
N PRO A 72 2.24 -5.06 11.66
CA PRO A 72 3.20 -4.52 12.62
C PRO A 72 4.46 -5.36 12.80
N ALA A 73 4.38 -6.65 12.53
CA ALA A 73 5.54 -7.55 12.62
C ALA A 73 6.45 -7.47 11.39
N LEU A 74 5.99 -6.86 10.30
CA LEU A 74 6.65 -6.87 8.99
C LEU A 74 7.02 -5.48 8.50
N VAL A 75 6.25 -4.47 8.88
CA VAL A 75 6.30 -3.11 8.32
C VAL A 75 6.59 -2.11 9.42
N ARG A 76 7.55 -1.25 9.17
CA ARG A 76 7.85 -0.10 10.02
C ARG A 76 7.64 1.18 9.23
N ILE A 77 6.93 2.14 9.83
CA ILE A 77 6.76 3.48 9.26
C ILE A 77 7.72 4.41 10.00
N GLU A 78 8.62 5.05 9.28
CA GLU A 78 9.70 5.83 9.85
C GLU A 78 9.22 6.88 10.86
N GLU A 79 8.12 7.56 10.57
CA GLU A 79 7.63 8.66 11.38
C GLU A 79 6.81 8.24 12.61
N VAL A 80 6.26 7.02 12.63
CA VAL A 80 5.26 6.63 13.65
C VAL A 80 5.52 5.30 14.32
N SER A 81 6.21 4.37 13.68
CA SER A 81 6.46 3.06 14.29
C SER A 81 7.60 3.12 15.29
N ALA A 82 7.50 2.31 16.34
CA ALA A 82 8.61 2.10 17.25
C ALA A 82 9.81 1.48 16.53
N GLU A 83 11.02 1.73 17.01
CA GLU A 83 12.20 1.06 16.49
C GLU A 83 12.08 -0.45 16.70
N ARG A 84 12.67 -1.19 15.77
CA ARG A 84 12.68 -2.63 15.85
C ARG A 84 13.50 -3.10 17.04
N ASP A 85 12.96 -4.08 17.77
CA ASP A 85 13.70 -4.80 18.81
C ASP A 85 14.72 -5.72 18.13
N GLU A 86 16.00 -5.37 18.20
CA GLU A 86 17.08 -6.13 17.58
C GLU A 86 17.27 -7.54 18.16
N GLU A 87 16.75 -7.78 19.37
CA GLU A 87 16.80 -9.09 20.01
C GLU A 87 15.75 -10.06 19.47
N ARG A 88 14.74 -9.56 18.75
CA ARG A 88 13.71 -10.41 18.14
C ARG A 88 14.19 -10.95 16.80
N PRO A 89 14.16 -12.27 16.59
CA PRO A 89 14.53 -12.85 15.31
C PRO A 89 13.61 -12.32 14.19
N ALA A 90 14.21 -11.88 13.09
CA ALA A 90 13.45 -11.51 11.90
C ALA A 90 13.26 -12.73 11.02
N PHE A 91 12.04 -13.24 10.93
CA PHE A 91 11.71 -14.33 10.03
C PHE A 91 11.47 -13.84 8.60
N VAL A 92 11.31 -12.54 8.41
CA VAL A 92 11.09 -11.88 7.11
C VAL A 92 11.87 -10.58 7.08
N THR A 93 12.32 -10.20 5.89
CA THR A 93 12.96 -8.90 5.69
C THR A 93 11.97 -7.79 6.04
N GLU A 94 12.38 -6.89 6.92
CA GLU A 94 11.57 -5.76 7.32
C GLU A 94 11.31 -4.83 6.13
N ILE A 95 10.08 -4.37 6.03
CA ILE A 95 9.66 -3.37 5.05
C ILE A 95 9.63 -2.02 5.76
N VAL A 96 10.43 -1.07 5.29
CA VAL A 96 10.47 0.28 5.88
C VAL A 96 9.85 1.24 4.88
N LEU A 97 8.81 1.93 5.31
CA LEU A 97 8.07 2.91 4.50
C LEU A 97 8.00 4.24 5.26
N THR A 98 7.68 5.29 4.52
CA THR A 98 7.30 6.60 5.07
C THR A 98 5.79 6.78 5.02
N LEU A 99 5.26 7.77 5.73
CA LEU A 99 3.84 8.14 5.59
C LEU A 99 3.51 8.55 4.16
N ASP A 100 4.43 9.22 3.46
CA ASP A 100 4.24 9.57 2.05
C ASP A 100 4.14 8.32 1.18
N ASP A 101 4.88 7.27 1.48
CA ASP A 101 4.78 5.99 0.78
C ASP A 101 3.40 5.36 1.00
N VAL A 102 2.87 5.41 2.21
CA VAL A 102 1.52 4.91 2.52
C VAL A 102 0.47 5.68 1.72
N ASP A 103 0.60 7.00 1.65
CA ASP A 103 -0.30 7.84 0.85
C ASP A 103 -0.21 7.51 -0.64
N ALA A 104 0.98 7.25 -1.15
CA ALA A 104 1.18 6.86 -2.55
C ALA A 104 0.52 5.51 -2.86
N ILE A 105 0.67 4.53 -1.97
CA ILE A 105 0.00 3.23 -2.11
C ILE A 105 -1.51 3.41 -2.14
N LEU A 106 -2.07 4.23 -1.25
CA LEU A 106 -3.50 4.51 -1.23
C LEU A 106 -3.95 5.20 -2.54
N ALA A 107 -3.17 6.15 -3.05
CA ALA A 107 -3.46 6.81 -4.32
C ALA A 107 -3.52 5.79 -5.48
N PHE A 108 -2.59 4.85 -5.52
CA PHE A 108 -2.63 3.76 -6.49
C PHE A 108 -3.87 2.89 -6.31
N VAL A 109 -4.19 2.47 -5.08
CA VAL A 109 -5.35 1.62 -4.80
C VAL A 109 -6.65 2.27 -5.24
N LYS A 110 -6.76 3.60 -5.12
CA LYS A 110 -7.94 4.34 -5.60
C LYS A 110 -8.16 4.18 -7.10
N THR A 111 -7.12 3.90 -7.88
CA THR A 111 -7.24 3.67 -9.33
C THR A 111 -7.69 2.25 -9.67
N LEU A 112 -7.61 1.31 -8.75
CA LEU A 112 -8.03 -0.06 -8.99
C LEU A 112 -9.57 -0.14 -9.05
N PRO A 113 -10.12 -1.06 -9.87
CA PRO A 113 -11.57 -1.19 -9.95
C PRO A 113 -12.16 -1.63 -8.61
N ALA A 114 -13.36 -1.12 -8.30
CA ALA A 114 -14.12 -1.62 -7.18
C ALA A 114 -14.77 -2.95 -7.59
N GLN A 115 -14.64 -3.96 -6.75
CA GLN A 115 -15.28 -5.24 -6.99
C GLN A 115 -16.74 -5.16 -6.53
N ALA A 116 -17.68 -5.66 -7.34
CA ALA A 116 -19.08 -5.73 -6.94
C ALA A 116 -19.24 -6.58 -5.66
N PRO A 117 -20.15 -6.17 -4.74
CA PRO A 117 -20.42 -6.92 -3.53
C PRO A 117 -21.01 -8.31 -3.81
#